data_ec2be250d5948c16bae0acc59eb614c8
#
_entry.id   ec2be250d5948c16bae0acc59eb614c8
#
_cell.length_a   1.000
_cell.length_b   1.000
_cell.length_c   1.000
_cell.angle_alpha   90.00
_cell.angle_beta   90.00
_cell.angle_gamma   90.00
#
_symmetry.space_group_name_H-M   'P 1'
#
loop_
_entity.id
_entity.type
_entity.pdbx_description
1 polymer ?
#
loop_
_entity_poly.entity_id
_entity_poly.type
_entity_poly.pdbx_seq_one_letter_code
_entity_poly.pdbx_strand_id
1 'polypeptide(L)'
;MSETSPNNLTESADITEITQLILRERESRDLARWETMRECFWPDSLIRVSWFRGNGPDFVTGSIEMARRGIPAKHRLAPILVRLAGDRAIASLHGIIDLPVVLKGIRATLSTHSRFLYRAEKREGAWGLMGFDAIYMRDELTPDLPGQVITISPEETKDFRRSYRLLSYYLHSQGYKVDSNLPGEDVPETVDVLYRELFGWCGIPIPK
;
A
#
# COMPACT_ATOMS: atom_id res chain seq x y z
N MET A 1 13.09 -39.50 0.29
CA MET A 1 13.51 -38.19 -0.27
C MET A 1 12.49 -37.87 -1.36
N SER A 2 11.61 -36.92 -1.16
CA SER A 2 10.60 -36.52 -2.16
C SER A 2 11.33 -35.69 -3.22
N GLU A 3 11.34 -36.19 -4.46
CA GLU A 3 11.80 -35.41 -5.61
C GLU A 3 10.88 -34.19 -5.75
N THR A 4 11.43 -33.00 -5.59
CA THR A 4 10.72 -31.75 -5.84
C THR A 4 10.46 -31.67 -7.34
N SER A 5 9.18 -31.68 -7.75
CA SER A 5 8.79 -31.56 -9.16
C SER A 5 9.39 -30.28 -9.76
N PRO A 6 9.85 -30.26 -11.03
CA PRO A 6 10.35 -29.06 -11.70
C PRO A 6 9.39 -27.85 -11.62
N ASN A 7 8.08 -28.07 -11.67
CA ASN A 7 7.08 -27.02 -11.46
C ASN A 7 7.18 -26.36 -10.08
N ASN A 8 7.50 -27.12 -9.04
CA ASN A 8 7.58 -26.60 -7.66
C ASN A 8 8.80 -25.67 -7.45
N LEU A 9 9.89 -25.91 -8.18
CA LEU A 9 11.08 -25.05 -8.15
C LEU A 9 10.83 -23.72 -8.88
N THR A 10 10.17 -23.77 -10.03
CA THR A 10 9.83 -22.55 -10.79
C THR A 10 8.84 -21.68 -10.00
N GLU A 11 7.80 -22.26 -9.42
CA GLU A 11 6.85 -21.54 -8.59
C GLU A 11 7.52 -20.91 -7.37
N SER A 12 8.44 -21.62 -6.72
CA SER A 12 9.21 -21.09 -5.57
C SER A 12 10.11 -19.92 -5.97
N ALA A 13 10.72 -19.99 -7.15
CA ALA A 13 11.53 -18.88 -7.70
C ALA A 13 10.63 -17.66 -7.99
N ASP A 14 9.50 -17.84 -8.65
CA ASP A 14 8.54 -16.78 -8.95
C ASP A 14 8.00 -16.11 -7.67
N ILE A 15 7.65 -16.88 -6.64
CA ILE A 15 7.24 -16.34 -5.32
C ILE A 15 8.35 -15.50 -4.72
N THR A 16 9.60 -15.95 -4.80
CA THR A 16 10.76 -15.23 -4.28
C THR A 16 10.98 -13.93 -5.06
N GLU A 17 10.93 -13.97 -6.39
CA GLU A 17 11.10 -12.79 -7.23
C GLU A 17 10.02 -11.74 -6.96
N ILE A 18 8.75 -12.13 -6.88
CA ILE A 18 7.64 -11.23 -6.56
C ILE A 18 7.81 -10.63 -5.16
N THR A 19 8.21 -11.45 -4.19
CA THR A 19 8.47 -10.98 -2.83
C THR A 19 9.58 -9.92 -2.81
N GLN A 20 10.71 -10.18 -3.48
CA GLN A 20 11.82 -9.23 -3.57
C GLN A 20 11.45 -7.97 -4.38
N LEU A 21 10.62 -8.10 -5.41
CA LEU A 21 10.11 -6.97 -6.19
C LEU A 21 9.29 -6.01 -5.32
N ILE A 22 8.38 -6.52 -4.50
CA ILE A 22 7.56 -5.71 -3.58
C ILE A 22 8.42 -5.05 -2.50
N LEU A 23 9.35 -5.79 -1.90
CA LEU A 23 10.26 -5.24 -0.89
C LEU A 23 11.15 -4.15 -1.46
N ARG A 24 11.71 -4.36 -2.65
CA ARG A 24 12.53 -3.37 -3.37
C ARG A 24 11.73 -2.10 -3.69
N GLU A 25 10.48 -2.25 -4.11
CA GLU A 25 9.60 -1.11 -4.40
C GLU A 25 9.37 -0.27 -3.13
N ARG A 26 9.01 -0.90 -1.99
CA ARG A 26 8.76 -0.19 -0.73
C ARG A 26 10.04 0.40 -0.13
N GLU A 27 11.13 -0.35 -0.12
CA GLU A 27 12.43 0.17 0.34
C GLU A 27 12.86 1.39 -0.50
N SER A 28 12.72 1.30 -1.82
CA SER A 28 13.09 2.38 -2.73
C SER A 28 12.26 3.64 -2.47
N ARG A 29 10.95 3.48 -2.20
CA ARG A 29 10.06 4.58 -1.77
C ARG A 29 10.56 5.23 -0.48
N ASP A 30 10.94 4.41 0.51
CA ASP A 30 11.35 4.88 1.84
C ASP A 30 12.73 5.54 1.85
N LEU A 31 13.60 5.14 0.92
CA LEU A 31 14.97 5.64 0.76
C LEU A 31 15.10 6.69 -0.35
N ALA A 32 14.01 7.12 -0.97
CA ALA A 32 13.97 8.07 -2.07
C ALA A 32 14.82 7.63 -3.28
N ARG A 33 14.88 6.31 -3.55
CA ARG A 33 15.55 5.71 -4.71
C ARG A 33 14.58 5.63 -5.89
N TRP A 34 14.23 6.77 -6.45
CA TRP A 34 13.08 6.91 -7.35
C TRP A 34 13.19 6.11 -8.64
N GLU A 35 14.37 6.01 -9.25
CA GLU A 35 14.54 5.22 -10.47
C GLU A 35 14.35 3.72 -10.21
N THR A 36 14.95 3.21 -9.13
CA THR A 36 14.74 1.81 -8.71
C THR A 36 13.27 1.51 -8.39
N MET A 37 12.57 2.48 -7.77
CA MET A 37 11.12 2.36 -7.54
C MET A 37 10.35 2.31 -8.86
N ARG A 38 10.71 3.14 -9.83
CA ARG A 38 10.07 3.22 -11.15
C ARG A 38 10.19 1.91 -11.93
N GLU A 39 11.36 1.30 -11.89
CA GLU A 39 11.65 0.00 -12.55
C GLU A 39 10.81 -1.16 -12.00
N CYS A 40 10.24 -1.02 -10.82
CA CYS A 40 9.39 -2.06 -10.24
C CYS A 40 7.99 -2.16 -10.90
N PHE A 41 7.54 -1.11 -11.60
CA PHE A 41 6.19 -1.04 -12.17
C PHE A 41 6.18 -1.22 -13.68
N TRP A 42 5.21 -1.97 -14.17
CA TRP A 42 4.86 -1.90 -15.58
C TRP A 42 4.24 -0.53 -15.92
N PRO A 43 4.50 0.02 -17.12
CA PRO A 43 4.01 1.36 -17.50
C PRO A 43 2.48 1.50 -17.44
N ASP A 44 1.76 0.42 -17.71
CA ASP A 44 0.30 0.33 -17.73
C ASP A 44 -0.31 -0.14 -16.40
N SER A 45 0.48 -0.14 -15.33
CA SER A 45 0.02 -0.51 -13.98
C SER A 45 -1.04 0.46 -13.44
N LEU A 46 -1.83 0.02 -12.46
CA LEU A 46 -2.84 0.85 -11.79
C LEU A 46 -2.62 0.85 -10.28
N ILE A 47 -2.33 2.03 -9.73
CA ILE A 47 -2.12 2.29 -8.30
C ILE A 47 -3.33 3.05 -7.75
N ARG A 48 -3.89 2.60 -6.62
CA ARG A 48 -5.03 3.23 -5.95
C ARG A 48 -4.78 3.28 -4.44
N VAL A 49 -4.36 4.44 -3.97
CA VAL A 49 -4.10 4.70 -2.54
C VAL A 49 -4.74 6.03 -2.13
N SER A 50 -4.72 6.36 -0.84
CA SER A 50 -5.45 7.49 -0.27
C SER A 50 -5.20 8.84 -0.94
N TRP A 51 -4.03 9.08 -1.46
CA TRP A 51 -3.61 10.35 -2.03
C TRP A 51 -3.34 10.31 -3.53
N PHE A 52 -3.43 9.12 -4.16
CA PHE A 52 -3.06 8.95 -5.56
C PHE A 52 -3.90 7.88 -6.26
N ARG A 53 -4.24 8.15 -7.51
CA ARG A 53 -4.82 7.18 -8.45
C ARG A 53 -4.23 7.42 -9.84
N GLY A 54 -3.55 6.42 -10.41
CA GLY A 54 -2.90 6.49 -11.71
C GLY A 54 -1.96 5.32 -11.96
N ASN A 55 -1.08 5.45 -12.94
CA ASN A 55 -0.07 4.43 -13.24
C ASN A 55 1.14 4.50 -12.29
N GLY A 56 2.01 3.46 -12.33
CA GLY A 56 3.21 3.37 -11.48
C GLY A 56 4.21 4.51 -11.71
N PRO A 57 4.58 4.84 -12.96
CA PRO A 57 5.45 5.97 -13.25
C PRO A 57 4.96 7.31 -12.66
N ASP A 58 3.67 7.61 -12.78
CA ASP A 58 3.07 8.82 -12.21
C ASP A 58 3.01 8.74 -10.67
N PHE A 59 2.80 7.55 -10.09
CA PHE A 59 2.87 7.33 -8.65
C PHE A 59 4.27 7.64 -8.09
N VAL A 60 5.32 7.27 -8.79
CA VAL A 60 6.69 7.64 -8.42
C VAL A 60 6.88 9.15 -8.48
N THR A 61 6.39 9.80 -9.54
CA THR A 61 6.45 11.27 -9.69
C THR A 61 5.72 11.98 -8.55
N GLY A 62 4.51 11.53 -8.21
CA GLY A 62 3.75 12.04 -7.07
C GLY A 62 4.45 11.78 -5.73
N SER A 63 5.14 10.65 -5.59
CA SER A 63 5.94 10.32 -4.41
C SER A 63 7.14 11.25 -4.22
N ILE A 64 7.82 11.62 -5.31
CA ILE A 64 8.89 12.63 -5.31
C ILE A 64 8.35 13.97 -4.81
N GLU A 65 7.20 14.40 -5.32
CA GLU A 65 6.58 15.66 -4.91
C GLU A 65 6.16 15.65 -3.44
N MET A 66 5.58 14.55 -2.97
CA MET A 66 5.22 14.37 -1.56
C MET A 66 6.48 14.47 -0.66
N ALA A 67 7.59 13.84 -1.06
CA ALA A 67 8.85 13.92 -0.33
C ALA A 67 9.44 15.34 -0.32
N ARG A 68 9.38 16.08 -1.45
CA ARG A 68 9.82 17.49 -1.54
C ARG A 68 9.01 18.41 -0.63
N ARG A 69 7.74 18.10 -0.41
CA ARG A 69 6.85 18.83 0.51
C ARG A 69 7.09 18.48 1.98
N GLY A 70 8.09 17.64 2.28
CA GLY A 70 8.43 17.26 3.65
C GLY A 70 7.44 16.29 4.28
N ILE A 71 6.77 15.46 3.49
CA ILE A 71 5.88 14.39 3.96
C ILE A 71 6.59 13.03 3.71
N PRO A 72 7.59 12.67 4.53
CA PRO A 72 8.27 11.38 4.41
C PRO A 72 7.39 10.29 5.00
N ALA A 73 7.12 9.26 4.22
CA ALA A 73 6.49 8.04 4.72
C ALA A 73 7.54 6.96 4.94
N LYS A 74 7.37 6.15 5.97
CA LYS A 74 8.14 4.92 6.20
C LYS A 74 7.19 3.76 6.34
N HIS A 75 7.59 2.59 5.83
CA HIS A 75 6.73 1.43 5.81
C HIS A 75 7.29 0.30 6.68
N ARG A 76 6.46 -0.24 7.56
CA ARG A 76 6.71 -1.49 8.28
C ARG A 76 5.88 -2.58 7.63
N LEU A 77 6.52 -3.63 7.15
CA LEU A 77 5.89 -4.68 6.35
C LEU A 77 5.89 -6.00 7.12
N ALA A 78 4.74 -6.68 7.15
CA ALA A 78 4.64 -8.07 7.58
C ALA A 78 5.07 -9.03 6.45
N PRO A 79 5.20 -10.34 6.73
CA PRO A 79 5.46 -11.35 5.72
C PRO A 79 4.47 -11.27 4.55
N ILE A 80 4.98 -11.47 3.33
CA ILE A 80 4.22 -11.37 2.09
C ILE A 80 3.68 -12.75 1.74
N LEU A 81 2.38 -12.83 1.49
CA LEU A 81 1.73 -14.01 0.96
C LEU A 81 1.47 -13.83 -0.53
N VAL A 82 2.10 -14.66 -1.36
CA VAL A 82 1.94 -14.65 -2.83
C VAL A 82 1.05 -15.81 -3.27
N ARG A 83 0.12 -15.52 -4.18
CA ARG A 83 -0.74 -16.50 -4.87
C ARG A 83 -0.49 -16.40 -6.36
N LEU A 84 0.07 -17.45 -6.93
CA LEU A 84 0.41 -17.53 -8.35
C LEU A 84 -0.75 -18.12 -9.17
N ALA A 85 -0.86 -17.62 -10.40
CA ALA A 85 -1.73 -18.18 -11.45
C ALA A 85 -1.03 -17.99 -12.82
N GLY A 86 -0.12 -18.87 -13.16
CA GLY A 86 0.71 -18.73 -14.35
C GLY A 86 1.56 -17.47 -14.30
N ASP A 87 1.39 -16.59 -15.30
CA ASP A 87 2.11 -15.32 -15.40
C ASP A 87 1.47 -14.16 -14.61
N ARG A 88 0.52 -14.45 -13.73
CA ARG A 88 -0.12 -13.47 -12.84
C ARG A 88 -0.05 -13.89 -11.39
N ALA A 89 0.00 -12.90 -10.52
CA ALA A 89 -0.01 -13.14 -9.08
C ALA A 89 -0.72 -12.03 -8.33
N ILE A 90 -1.35 -12.44 -7.21
CA ILE A 90 -1.78 -11.53 -6.14
C ILE A 90 -0.87 -11.72 -4.95
N ALA A 91 -0.25 -10.64 -4.49
CA ALA A 91 0.48 -10.63 -3.23
C ALA A 91 -0.24 -9.77 -2.19
N SER A 92 -0.30 -10.27 -0.97
CA SER A 92 -0.94 -9.56 0.15
C SER A 92 -0.07 -9.55 1.39
N LEU A 93 -0.06 -8.44 2.10
CA LEU A 93 0.67 -8.29 3.36
C LEU A 93 0.00 -7.23 4.24
N HIS A 94 0.19 -7.31 5.54
CA HIS A 94 -0.10 -6.19 6.42
C HIS A 94 1.04 -5.17 6.33
N GLY A 95 0.69 -3.89 6.17
CA GLY A 95 1.62 -2.79 6.13
C GLY A 95 1.18 -1.67 7.07
N ILE A 96 2.14 -1.05 7.73
CA ILE A 96 1.93 0.16 8.50
C ILE A 96 2.71 1.28 7.82
N ILE A 97 2.04 2.40 7.58
CA ILE A 97 2.65 3.61 7.05
C ILE A 97 2.84 4.58 8.20
N ASP A 98 4.07 4.87 8.55
CA ASP A 98 4.41 5.85 9.58
C ASP A 98 4.72 7.20 8.91
N LEU A 99 3.98 8.22 9.30
CA LEU A 99 4.13 9.60 8.84
C LEU A 99 4.54 10.47 10.05
N PRO A 100 5.74 11.06 10.07
CA PRO A 100 6.05 12.12 11.01
C PRO A 100 5.16 13.34 10.71
N VAL A 101 4.42 13.80 11.68
CA VAL A 101 3.46 14.91 11.52
C VAL A 101 3.63 15.97 12.61
N VAL A 102 3.16 17.16 12.32
CA VAL A 102 2.94 18.20 13.35
C VAL A 102 1.45 18.52 13.35
N LEU A 103 0.76 18.17 14.42
CA LEU A 103 -0.66 18.42 14.58
C LEU A 103 -0.91 19.24 15.86
N LYS A 104 -1.67 20.33 15.75
CA LYS A 104 -1.92 21.26 16.88
C LYS A 104 -0.63 21.73 17.57
N GLY A 105 0.47 21.90 16.79
CA GLY A 105 1.77 22.31 17.30
C GLY A 105 2.59 21.22 18.01
N ILE A 106 2.09 19.98 18.07
CA ILE A 106 2.76 18.85 18.70
C ILE A 106 3.30 17.91 17.62
N ARG A 107 4.57 17.51 17.75
CA ARG A 107 5.19 16.49 16.91
C ARG A 107 4.67 15.11 17.30
N ALA A 108 4.35 14.32 16.31
CA ALA A 108 3.79 12.98 16.48
C ALA A 108 4.10 12.08 15.30
N THR A 109 3.90 10.79 15.47
CA THR A 109 3.83 9.80 14.40
C THR A 109 2.36 9.42 14.17
N LEU A 110 1.90 9.63 12.93
CA LEU A 110 0.63 9.08 12.45
C LEU A 110 0.92 7.74 11.80
N SER A 111 0.42 6.65 12.39
CA SER A 111 0.56 5.29 11.87
C SER A 111 -0.75 4.82 11.26
N THR A 112 -0.76 4.52 9.96
CA THR A 112 -1.92 3.98 9.25
C THR A 112 -1.73 2.50 9.00
N HIS A 113 -2.59 1.67 9.59
CA HIS A 113 -2.59 0.23 9.43
C HIS A 113 -3.44 -0.15 8.23
N SER A 114 -2.86 -0.93 7.32
CA SER A 114 -3.52 -1.33 6.08
C SER A 114 -3.13 -2.76 5.69
N ARG A 115 -3.96 -3.39 4.86
CA ARG A 115 -3.55 -4.54 4.08
C ARG A 115 -3.22 -4.06 2.68
N PHE A 116 -1.97 -4.27 2.27
CA PHE A 116 -1.51 -3.98 0.92
C PHE A 116 -1.79 -5.17 0.02
N LEU A 117 -2.29 -4.87 -1.18
CA LEU A 117 -2.57 -5.83 -2.22
C LEU A 117 -1.82 -5.41 -3.48
N TYR A 118 -0.95 -6.28 -3.96
CA TYR A 118 -0.22 -6.08 -5.20
C TYR A 118 -0.70 -7.06 -6.26
N ARG A 119 -0.80 -6.57 -7.49
CA ARG A 119 -0.89 -7.40 -8.68
C ARG A 119 0.49 -7.44 -9.33
N ALA A 120 0.98 -8.62 -9.63
CA ALA A 120 2.21 -8.80 -10.39
C ALA A 120 1.92 -9.58 -11.66
N GLU A 121 2.60 -9.24 -12.75
CA GLU A 121 2.48 -9.93 -14.03
C GLU A 121 3.88 -10.18 -14.61
N LYS A 122 4.07 -11.38 -15.14
CA LYS A 122 5.30 -11.78 -15.82
C LYS A 122 5.19 -11.47 -17.31
N ARG A 123 6.11 -10.68 -17.85
CA ARG A 123 6.20 -10.34 -19.27
C ARG A 123 7.61 -10.59 -19.75
N GLU A 124 7.75 -11.32 -20.85
CA GLU A 124 9.07 -11.64 -21.43
C GLU A 124 10.05 -12.25 -20.40
N GLY A 125 9.52 -13.05 -19.46
CA GLY A 125 10.28 -13.74 -18.43
C GLY A 125 10.60 -12.90 -17.17
N ALA A 126 10.21 -11.64 -17.10
CA ALA A 126 10.44 -10.76 -15.95
C ALA A 126 9.15 -10.39 -15.20
N TRP A 127 9.15 -10.43 -13.87
CA TRP A 127 8.04 -9.97 -13.05
C TRP A 127 8.07 -8.44 -12.89
N GLY A 128 6.89 -7.82 -13.00
CA GLY A 128 6.69 -6.39 -12.72
C GLY A 128 5.35 -6.15 -12.03
N LEU A 129 5.25 -5.06 -11.29
CA LEU A 129 4.04 -4.67 -10.58
C LEU A 129 3.01 -4.08 -11.55
N MET A 130 1.83 -4.72 -11.62
CA MET A 130 0.66 -4.27 -12.39
C MET A 130 -0.33 -3.46 -11.56
N GLY A 131 -0.18 -3.45 -10.24
CA GLY A 131 -1.06 -2.67 -9.39
C GLY A 131 -0.69 -2.72 -7.94
N PHE A 132 -1.11 -1.67 -7.25
CA PHE A 132 -1.01 -1.55 -5.81
C PHE A 132 -2.29 -0.91 -5.27
N ASP A 133 -2.95 -1.62 -4.35
CA ASP A 133 -4.16 -1.21 -3.66
C ASP A 133 -3.97 -1.34 -2.15
N ALA A 134 -4.68 -0.54 -1.36
CA ALA A 134 -4.67 -0.63 0.09
C ALA A 134 -6.10 -0.83 0.62
N ILE A 135 -6.27 -1.76 1.56
CA ILE A 135 -7.46 -1.87 2.41
C ILE A 135 -7.10 -1.24 3.74
N TYR A 136 -7.76 -0.15 4.08
CA TYR A 136 -7.49 0.60 5.30
C TYR A 136 -8.20 -0.05 6.50
N MET A 137 -7.51 -0.13 7.64
CA MET A 137 -7.99 -0.81 8.84
C MET A 137 -8.24 0.17 9.97
N ARG A 138 -7.22 0.93 10.35
CA ARG A 138 -7.27 1.92 11.44
C ARG A 138 -6.06 2.84 11.40
N ASP A 139 -6.18 3.98 12.08
CA ASP A 139 -5.08 4.91 12.31
C ASP A 139 -4.74 5.00 13.80
N GLU A 140 -3.49 5.34 14.09
CA GLU A 140 -2.99 5.71 15.40
C GLU A 140 -2.22 7.02 15.31
N LEU A 141 -2.30 7.83 16.36
CA LEU A 141 -1.54 9.08 16.49
C LEU A 141 -0.80 9.08 17.82
N THR A 142 0.52 9.00 17.76
CA THR A 142 1.38 8.91 18.94
C THR A 142 2.29 10.13 19.02
N PRO A 143 2.15 11.01 20.03
CA PRO A 143 3.10 12.10 20.26
C PRO A 143 4.53 11.60 20.45
N ASP A 144 5.52 12.36 19.95
CA ASP A 144 6.94 12.00 20.05
C ASP A 144 7.43 12.02 21.52
N LEU A 145 6.83 12.87 22.36
CA LEU A 145 7.21 12.96 23.77
C LEU A 145 6.09 12.44 24.68
N PRO A 146 6.43 11.59 25.67
CA PRO A 146 5.47 11.12 26.67
C PRO A 146 4.79 12.30 27.41
N GLY A 147 3.50 12.14 27.69
CA GLY A 147 2.71 13.15 28.41
C GLY A 147 2.13 14.27 27.54
N GLN A 148 2.54 14.41 26.30
CA GLN A 148 1.87 15.32 25.36
C GLN A 148 0.54 14.71 24.90
N VAL A 149 -0.48 15.57 24.76
CA VAL A 149 -1.82 15.17 24.32
C VAL A 149 -2.22 16.02 23.11
N ILE A 150 -2.55 15.36 22.00
CA ILE A 150 -3.10 16.00 20.82
C ILE A 150 -4.63 15.81 20.86
N THR A 151 -5.35 16.91 21.02
CA THR A 151 -6.81 16.89 21.05
C THR A 151 -7.36 17.18 19.64
N ILE A 152 -8.00 16.20 19.07
CA ILE A 152 -8.77 16.31 17.82
C ILE A 152 -10.24 16.03 18.18
N SER A 153 -11.10 17.02 17.95
CA SER A 153 -12.52 16.87 18.29
C SER A 153 -13.23 15.94 17.28
N PRO A 154 -14.29 15.27 17.70
CA PRO A 154 -15.11 14.47 16.76
C PRO A 154 -15.61 15.30 15.57
N GLU A 155 -15.93 16.59 15.79
CA GLU A 155 -16.41 17.50 14.75
C GLU A 155 -15.39 17.74 13.65
N GLU A 156 -14.07 17.80 13.98
CA GLU A 156 -12.99 17.98 13.00
C GLU A 156 -12.82 16.79 12.07
N THR A 157 -13.36 15.63 12.43
CA THR A 157 -13.15 14.37 11.69
C THR A 157 -14.45 13.67 11.31
N LYS A 158 -15.62 14.27 11.52
CA LYS A 158 -16.93 13.65 11.32
C LYS A 158 -17.18 13.16 9.90
N ASP A 159 -16.59 13.86 8.90
CA ASP A 159 -16.77 13.56 7.49
C ASP A 159 -15.78 12.50 6.96
N PHE A 160 -14.88 12.03 7.83
CA PHE A 160 -13.88 11.03 7.45
C PHE A 160 -14.24 9.64 7.97
N ARG A 161 -14.05 8.64 7.12
CA ARG A 161 -14.32 7.23 7.44
C ARG A 161 -13.37 6.69 8.50
N ARG A 162 -13.89 5.84 9.40
CA ARG A 162 -13.18 5.33 10.58
C ARG A 162 -11.86 4.64 10.23
N SER A 163 -11.82 3.84 9.18
CA SER A 163 -10.64 3.04 8.82
C SER A 163 -9.40 3.86 8.42
N TYR A 164 -9.58 5.14 8.02
CA TYR A 164 -8.50 6.04 7.61
C TYR A 164 -8.80 7.50 8.00
N ARG A 165 -9.41 7.69 9.15
CA ARG A 165 -9.91 8.98 9.64
C ARG A 165 -8.81 10.01 9.85
N LEU A 166 -7.76 9.63 10.61
CA LEU A 166 -6.67 10.52 10.93
C LEU A 166 -5.75 10.75 9.74
N LEU A 167 -5.58 9.72 8.90
CA LEU A 167 -4.88 9.86 7.62
C LEU A 167 -5.60 10.88 6.72
N SER A 168 -6.93 10.78 6.59
CA SER A 168 -7.72 11.74 5.81
C SER A 168 -7.63 13.15 6.38
N TYR A 169 -7.75 13.30 7.69
CA TYR A 169 -7.63 14.57 8.39
C TYR A 169 -6.27 15.23 8.10
N TYR A 170 -5.18 14.47 8.24
CA TYR A 170 -3.84 14.97 7.95
C TYR A 170 -3.66 15.31 6.47
N LEU A 171 -3.96 14.38 5.56
CA LEU A 171 -3.80 14.59 4.12
C LEU A 171 -4.64 15.76 3.61
N HIS A 172 -5.86 15.94 4.12
CA HIS A 172 -6.71 17.08 3.80
C HIS A 172 -6.04 18.41 4.22
N SER A 173 -5.43 18.46 5.41
CA SER A 173 -4.67 19.64 5.88
C SER A 173 -3.46 19.94 4.99
N GLN A 174 -2.95 18.94 4.27
CA GLN A 174 -1.86 19.08 3.30
C GLN A 174 -2.35 19.36 1.87
N GLY A 175 -3.67 19.55 1.66
CA GLY A 175 -4.27 19.86 0.37
C GLY A 175 -4.53 18.66 -0.54
N TYR A 176 -4.45 17.43 -0.03
CA TYR A 176 -4.85 16.23 -0.76
C TYR A 176 -6.36 15.98 -0.61
N LYS A 177 -6.98 15.49 -1.69
CA LYS A 177 -8.34 14.95 -1.63
C LYS A 177 -8.26 13.44 -1.42
N VAL A 178 -8.81 12.97 -0.32
CA VAL A 178 -8.92 11.54 -0.01
C VAL A 178 -10.32 11.07 -0.41
N ASP A 179 -10.38 9.99 -1.22
CA ASP A 179 -11.66 9.43 -1.65
C ASP A 179 -12.38 8.78 -0.43
N SER A 180 -13.65 9.08 -0.28
CA SER A 180 -14.50 8.48 0.76
C SER A 180 -14.88 7.02 0.48
N ASN A 181 -14.63 6.51 -0.73
CA ASN A 181 -14.95 5.16 -1.16
C ASN A 181 -13.74 4.22 -1.23
N LEU A 182 -12.63 4.59 -0.57
CA LEU A 182 -11.48 3.67 -0.49
C LEU A 182 -11.87 2.36 0.22
N PRO A 183 -11.26 1.23 -0.16
CA PRO A 183 -11.47 -0.03 0.55
C PRO A 183 -11.07 0.10 2.02
N GLY A 184 -11.99 -0.22 2.91
CA GLY A 184 -11.76 -0.10 4.35
C GLY A 184 -12.64 -1.06 5.15
N GLU A 185 -12.09 -1.62 6.23
CA GLU A 185 -12.77 -2.63 7.04
C GLU A 185 -14.03 -2.11 7.75
N ASP A 186 -14.20 -0.80 7.85
CA ASP A 186 -15.43 -0.17 8.38
C ASP A 186 -16.61 -0.21 7.41
N VAL A 187 -16.37 -0.53 6.11
CA VAL A 187 -17.37 -0.75 5.07
C VAL A 187 -16.95 -1.97 4.24
N PRO A 188 -17.25 -3.20 4.71
CA PRO A 188 -16.78 -4.46 4.11
C PRO A 188 -17.08 -4.61 2.62
N GLU A 189 -18.19 -4.04 2.15
CA GLU A 189 -18.61 -4.09 0.75
C GLU A 189 -17.56 -3.48 -0.18
N THR A 190 -16.82 -2.48 0.27
CA THR A 190 -15.72 -1.86 -0.50
C THR A 190 -14.54 -2.82 -0.66
N VAL A 191 -14.31 -3.66 0.34
CA VAL A 191 -13.28 -4.71 0.32
C VAL A 191 -13.70 -5.85 -0.62
N ASP A 192 -14.97 -6.26 -0.56
CA ASP A 192 -15.51 -7.32 -1.42
C ASP A 192 -15.45 -6.93 -2.91
N VAL A 193 -15.73 -5.67 -3.22
CA VAL A 193 -15.61 -5.15 -4.60
C VAL A 193 -14.16 -5.25 -5.06
N LEU A 194 -13.21 -4.80 -4.25
CA LEU A 194 -11.79 -4.88 -4.58
C LEU A 194 -11.33 -6.33 -4.77
N TYR A 195 -11.71 -7.24 -3.86
CA TYR A 195 -11.32 -8.65 -3.98
C TYR A 195 -11.87 -9.29 -5.26
N ARG A 196 -13.15 -9.07 -5.59
CA ARG A 196 -13.73 -9.56 -6.85
C ARG A 196 -12.94 -9.09 -8.06
N GLU A 197 -12.56 -7.82 -8.08
CA GLU A 197 -11.76 -7.24 -9.18
C GLU A 197 -10.37 -7.90 -9.26
N LEU A 198 -9.62 -7.92 -8.16
CA LEU A 198 -8.23 -8.36 -8.16
C LEU A 198 -8.11 -9.87 -8.41
N PHE A 199 -8.92 -10.67 -7.70
CA PHE A 199 -8.89 -12.12 -7.84
C PHE A 199 -9.46 -12.56 -9.20
N GLY A 200 -10.47 -11.85 -9.71
CA GLY A 200 -10.98 -12.05 -11.07
C GLY A 200 -9.93 -11.73 -12.14
N TRP A 201 -9.16 -10.65 -11.98
CA TRP A 201 -8.03 -10.35 -12.87
C TRP A 201 -6.96 -11.44 -12.85
N CYS A 202 -6.66 -12.00 -11.71
CA CYS A 202 -5.67 -13.06 -11.55
C CYS A 202 -6.21 -14.45 -12.01
N GLY A 203 -7.53 -14.63 -12.10
CA GLY A 203 -8.15 -15.90 -12.45
C GLY A 203 -8.15 -16.94 -11.34
N ILE A 204 -8.05 -16.52 -10.07
CA ILE A 204 -8.06 -17.40 -8.90
C ILE A 204 -9.27 -17.14 -7.99
N PRO A 205 -9.72 -18.14 -7.21
CA PRO A 205 -10.83 -17.95 -6.28
C PRO A 205 -10.46 -16.97 -5.15
N ILE A 206 -11.45 -16.19 -4.72
CA ILE A 206 -11.33 -15.35 -3.52
C ILE A 206 -11.16 -16.28 -2.31
N PRO A 207 -10.17 -16.03 -1.43
CA PRO A 207 -10.04 -16.78 -0.17
C PRO A 207 -11.30 -16.70 0.67
N LYS A 208 -11.73 -17.84 1.22
CA LYS A 208 -12.87 -17.91 2.17
C LYS A 208 -12.51 -17.33 3.53
#